data_d4c3314d323500d28367578df1335de5
#
_entry.id   d4c3314d323500d28367578df1335de5
#
_cell.length_a   1.000
_cell.length_b   1.000
_cell.length_c   1.000
_cell.angle_alpha   90.00
_cell.angle_beta   90.00
_cell.angle_gamma   90.00
#
_symmetry.space_group_name_H-M   'P 1'
#
loop_
_entity.id
_entity.type
_entity.pdbx_description
1 polymer ?
#
loop_
_entity_poly.entity_id
_entity_poly.type
_entity_poly.pdbx_seq_one_letter_code
_entity_poly.pdbx_strand_id
1 'polypeptide(L)'
;MQIPLLTPQKDPMGAAIADYFANGKASKLRVFSSMFDEDEIPVKQLFRNFTEMPALEQEALRMSEGRILDVGAGSGCHSLALQEMGKTVKAIDISPLSVEVMLKRGVKDACLENFFNEQFSGSFDTILMLMNGSGIVEKIANLPIFFHTLKRLLAPGGCVWM
;
A
#
# COMPACT_ATOMS: atom_id res chain seq x y z
N MET A 1 1.09 4.63 -18.41
CA MET A 1 0.57 5.58 -17.40
C MET A 1 1.75 6.02 -16.54
N GLN A 2 2.06 7.31 -16.50
CA GLN A 2 3.11 7.81 -15.61
C GLN A 2 2.43 8.53 -14.44
N ILE A 3 2.31 7.83 -13.31
CA ILE A 3 1.95 8.46 -12.04
C ILE A 3 3.27 8.93 -11.41
N PRO A 4 3.49 10.23 -11.21
CA PRO A 4 4.72 10.71 -10.60
C PRO A 4 4.77 10.30 -9.12
N LEU A 5 5.96 10.14 -8.58
CA LEU A 5 6.16 10.08 -7.14
C LEU A 5 5.66 11.39 -6.50
N LEU A 6 5.07 11.28 -5.31
CA LEU A 6 4.56 12.45 -4.61
C LEU A 6 5.71 13.31 -4.07
N THR A 7 5.44 14.60 -3.94
CA THR A 7 6.29 15.49 -3.14
C THR A 7 5.62 15.71 -1.78
N PRO A 8 6.38 15.98 -0.70
CA PRO A 8 5.78 16.19 0.64
C PRO A 8 4.65 17.25 0.66
N GLN A 9 4.72 18.25 -0.23
CA GLN A 9 3.72 19.31 -0.33
C GLN A 9 2.42 18.87 -1.03
N LYS A 10 2.45 17.73 -1.74
CA LYS A 10 1.32 17.16 -2.47
C LYS A 10 0.97 15.77 -1.97
N ASP A 11 1.27 15.47 -0.71
CA ASP A 11 1.12 14.17 -0.09
C ASP A 11 0.30 14.28 1.22
N PRO A 12 -1.00 14.56 1.13
CA PRO A 12 -1.82 14.72 2.33
C PRO A 12 -1.95 13.42 3.14
N MET A 13 -1.94 12.25 2.48
CA MET A 13 -1.99 10.96 3.15
C MET A 13 -0.69 10.69 3.91
N GLY A 14 0.46 10.85 3.26
CA GLY A 14 1.76 10.68 3.89
C GLY A 14 1.99 11.68 5.03
N ALA A 15 1.56 12.94 4.86
CA ALA A 15 1.63 13.94 5.93
C ALA A 15 0.82 13.51 7.17
N ALA A 16 -0.41 13.04 6.98
CA ALA A 16 -1.23 12.56 8.08
C ALA A 16 -0.65 11.29 8.74
N ILE A 17 -0.06 10.38 7.97
CA ILE A 17 0.67 9.21 8.48
C ILE A 17 1.87 9.66 9.33
N ALA A 18 2.67 10.61 8.84
CA ALA A 18 3.83 11.13 9.56
C ALA A 18 3.43 11.83 10.86
N ASP A 19 2.39 12.69 10.82
CA ASP A 19 1.86 13.37 12.01
C ASP A 19 1.36 12.38 13.06
N TYR A 20 0.61 11.37 12.63
CA TYR A 20 0.09 10.35 13.54
C TYR A 20 1.22 9.53 14.16
N PHE A 21 2.22 9.16 13.38
CA PHE A 21 3.39 8.44 13.89
C PHE A 21 4.17 9.25 14.92
N ALA A 22 4.35 10.55 14.68
CA ALA A 22 5.13 11.42 15.56
C ALA A 22 4.38 11.80 16.84
N ASN A 23 3.07 12.02 16.76
CA ASN A 23 2.30 12.69 17.81
C ASN A 23 1.12 11.87 18.36
N GLY A 24 0.83 10.69 17.78
CA GLY A 24 -0.38 9.90 18.09
C GLY A 24 -1.67 10.57 17.64
N LYS A 25 -1.59 11.64 16.87
CA LYS A 25 -2.71 12.42 16.33
C LYS A 25 -2.35 12.91 14.94
N ALA A 26 -3.35 13.04 14.08
CA ALA A 26 -3.22 13.63 12.75
C ALA A 26 -4.43 14.51 12.46
N SER A 27 -4.26 15.42 11.49
CA SER A 27 -5.37 16.13 10.89
C SER A 27 -6.32 15.14 10.23
N LYS A 28 -7.59 15.49 10.15
CA LYS A 28 -8.61 14.69 9.48
C LYS A 28 -8.27 14.55 7.99
N LEU A 29 -8.21 13.31 7.50
CA LEU A 29 -8.16 13.03 6.08
C LEU A 29 -9.58 13.02 5.53
N ARG A 30 -9.97 14.10 4.86
CA ARG A 30 -11.29 14.25 4.26
C ARG A 30 -11.25 13.75 2.83
N VAL A 31 -12.24 12.96 2.47
CA VAL A 31 -12.42 12.43 1.11
C VAL A 31 -13.58 13.15 0.46
N PHE A 32 -13.29 13.80 -0.65
CA PHE A 32 -14.31 14.49 -1.44
C PHE A 32 -14.62 13.70 -2.71
N SER A 33 -15.89 13.55 -3.01
CA SER A 33 -16.38 12.91 -4.23
C SER A 33 -17.50 13.74 -4.85
N SER A 34 -17.58 13.72 -6.17
CA SER A 34 -18.75 14.29 -6.88
C SER A 34 -19.98 13.38 -6.83
N MET A 35 -19.83 12.14 -6.33
CA MET A 35 -20.88 11.11 -6.35
C MET A 35 -21.37 10.71 -4.95
N PHE A 36 -20.61 11.02 -3.91
CA PHE A 36 -20.89 10.63 -2.53
C PHE A 36 -20.71 11.82 -1.59
N ASP A 37 -21.36 11.77 -0.45
CA ASP A 37 -21.14 12.72 0.63
C ASP A 37 -19.67 12.69 1.09
N GLU A 38 -19.22 13.78 1.70
CA GLU A 38 -17.89 13.86 2.27
C GLU A 38 -17.69 12.75 3.31
N ASP A 39 -16.56 12.06 3.21
CA ASP A 39 -16.15 11.01 4.14
C ASP A 39 -14.80 11.35 4.79
N GLU A 40 -14.45 10.61 5.83
CA GLU A 40 -13.22 10.78 6.59
C GLU A 40 -12.49 9.45 6.76
N ILE A 41 -11.20 9.42 6.43
CA ILE A 41 -10.36 8.26 6.73
C ILE A 41 -9.72 8.46 8.12
N PRO A 42 -10.07 7.64 9.12
CA PRO A 42 -9.40 7.67 10.41
C PRO A 42 -7.97 7.17 10.29
N VAL A 43 -6.99 8.07 10.41
CA VAL A 43 -5.55 7.74 10.21
C VAL A 43 -5.09 6.61 11.13
N LYS A 44 -5.67 6.48 12.32
CA LYS A 44 -5.42 5.36 13.25
C LYS A 44 -5.60 4.00 12.58
N GLN A 45 -6.55 3.86 11.65
CA GLN A 45 -6.80 2.59 10.95
C GLN A 45 -5.62 2.13 10.10
N LEU A 46 -4.77 3.07 9.66
CA LEU A 46 -3.57 2.74 8.91
C LEU A 46 -2.44 2.15 9.79
N PHE A 47 -2.60 2.21 11.12
CA PHE A 47 -1.60 1.75 12.09
C PHE A 47 -2.01 0.48 12.85
N ARG A 48 -3.09 -0.17 12.42
CA ARG A 48 -3.60 -1.39 13.03
C ARG A 48 -2.54 -2.50 13.08
N ASN A 49 -2.57 -3.29 14.15
CA ASN A 49 -1.90 -4.58 14.19
C ASN A 49 -2.78 -5.66 13.54
N PHE A 50 -2.24 -6.87 13.35
CA PHE A 50 -2.94 -7.95 12.67
C PHE A 50 -4.32 -8.26 13.28
N THR A 51 -4.46 -8.29 14.61
CA THR A 51 -5.70 -8.66 15.29
C THR A 51 -6.78 -7.57 15.21
N GLU A 52 -6.40 -6.33 14.88
CA GLU A 52 -7.31 -5.20 14.70
C GLU A 52 -7.79 -5.06 13.24
N MET A 53 -7.22 -5.82 12.31
CA MET A 53 -7.61 -5.80 10.90
C MET A 53 -8.95 -6.52 10.69
N PRO A 54 -9.77 -6.12 9.71
CA PRO A 54 -10.93 -6.89 9.28
C PRO A 54 -10.57 -8.33 8.89
N ALA A 55 -11.52 -9.25 9.08
CA ALA A 55 -11.30 -10.68 8.82
C ALA A 55 -10.79 -10.98 7.39
N LEU A 56 -11.28 -10.24 6.37
CA LEU A 56 -10.82 -10.41 5.00
C LEU A 56 -9.34 -10.01 4.81
N GLU A 57 -8.91 -8.92 5.44
CA GLU A 57 -7.49 -8.52 5.42
C GLU A 57 -6.62 -9.57 6.12
N GLN A 58 -7.04 -10.02 7.31
CA GLN A 58 -6.33 -11.08 8.04
C GLN A 58 -6.19 -12.35 7.20
N GLU A 59 -7.23 -12.75 6.48
CA GLU A 59 -7.19 -13.94 5.64
C GLU A 59 -6.27 -13.75 4.43
N ALA A 60 -6.32 -12.60 3.76
CA ALA A 60 -5.39 -12.27 2.68
C ALA A 60 -3.93 -12.36 3.15
N LEU A 61 -3.61 -11.87 4.35
CA LEU A 61 -2.25 -11.97 4.92
C LEU A 61 -1.86 -13.41 5.25
N ARG A 62 -2.78 -14.23 5.77
CA ARG A 62 -2.51 -15.66 6.04
C ARG A 62 -2.24 -16.43 4.75
N MET A 63 -3.03 -16.18 3.70
CA MET A 63 -2.93 -16.83 2.40
C MET A 63 -1.78 -16.32 1.54
N SER A 64 -1.15 -15.21 1.90
CA SER A 64 0.00 -14.67 1.18
C SER A 64 1.22 -15.59 1.37
N GLU A 65 1.87 -15.99 0.27
CA GLU A 65 3.00 -16.91 0.28
C GLU A 65 4.17 -16.40 -0.57
N GLY A 66 5.34 -16.99 -0.37
CA GLY A 66 6.55 -16.72 -1.12
C GLY A 66 7.07 -15.28 -0.96
N ARG A 67 7.50 -14.67 -2.05
CA ARG A 67 7.90 -13.26 -2.10
C ARG A 67 6.66 -12.40 -2.27
N ILE A 68 6.38 -11.55 -1.32
CA ILE A 68 5.17 -10.72 -1.28
C ILE A 68 5.53 -9.28 -1.66
N LEU A 69 4.73 -8.67 -2.54
CA LEU A 69 4.76 -7.25 -2.84
C LEU A 69 3.53 -6.58 -2.21
N ASP A 70 3.73 -5.64 -1.30
CA ASP A 70 2.68 -4.81 -0.70
C ASP A 70 2.67 -3.45 -1.42
N VAL A 71 1.62 -3.19 -2.21
CA VAL A 71 1.52 -2.02 -3.10
C VAL A 71 0.65 -0.95 -2.47
N GLY A 72 1.19 0.27 -2.36
CA GLY A 72 0.53 1.37 -1.66
C GLY A 72 0.50 1.10 -0.15
N ALA A 73 1.62 0.65 0.40
CA ALA A 73 1.71 0.12 1.76
C ALA A 73 1.41 1.13 2.88
N GLY A 74 1.37 2.43 2.57
CA GLY A 74 1.01 3.50 3.49
C GLY A 74 1.89 3.54 4.73
N SER A 75 1.33 3.26 5.90
CA SER A 75 2.10 3.17 7.14
C SER A 75 2.83 1.83 7.34
N GLY A 76 2.62 0.85 6.44
CA GLY A 76 3.21 -0.47 6.50
C GLY A 76 2.53 -1.45 7.45
N CYS A 77 1.27 -1.26 7.83
CA CYS A 77 0.61 -2.14 8.79
C CYS A 77 0.53 -3.60 8.30
N HIS A 78 0.20 -3.84 7.03
CA HIS A 78 0.19 -5.18 6.44
C HIS A 78 1.60 -5.76 6.33
N SER A 79 2.56 -4.98 5.87
CA SER A 79 3.97 -5.41 5.77
C SER A 79 4.56 -5.81 7.13
N LEU A 80 4.28 -5.06 8.19
CA LEU A 80 4.70 -5.42 9.55
C LEU A 80 4.07 -6.73 10.02
N ALA A 81 2.75 -6.88 9.83
CA ALA A 81 2.05 -8.11 10.18
C ALA A 81 2.61 -9.33 9.42
N LEU A 82 2.93 -9.18 8.13
CA LEU A 82 3.58 -10.24 7.35
C LEU A 82 4.98 -10.58 7.88
N GLN A 83 5.77 -9.58 8.26
CA GLN A 83 7.09 -9.79 8.86
C GLN A 83 6.98 -10.53 10.21
N GLU A 84 6.00 -10.19 11.05
CA GLU A 84 5.72 -10.89 12.31
C GLU A 84 5.32 -12.35 12.09
N MET A 85 4.66 -12.66 10.97
CA MET A 85 4.37 -14.04 10.53
C MET A 85 5.59 -14.77 9.94
N GLY A 86 6.77 -14.12 9.88
CA GLY A 86 7.98 -14.68 9.29
C GLY A 86 8.00 -14.66 7.77
N LYS A 87 7.12 -13.90 7.11
CA LYS A 87 7.02 -13.82 5.65
C LYS A 87 7.96 -12.76 5.07
N THR A 88 8.37 -12.97 3.82
CA THR A 88 9.23 -12.02 3.08
C THR A 88 8.36 -11.06 2.29
N VAL A 89 8.40 -9.78 2.64
CA VAL A 89 7.60 -8.73 2.02
C VAL A 89 8.46 -7.56 1.58
N LYS A 90 8.20 -7.07 0.37
CA LYS A 90 8.66 -5.79 -0.15
C LYS A 90 7.47 -4.84 -0.16
N ALA A 91 7.60 -3.71 0.51
CA ALA A 91 6.60 -2.63 0.54
C ALA A 91 6.98 -1.53 -0.44
N ILE A 92 6.04 -1.08 -1.25
CA ILE A 92 6.23 0.08 -2.12
C ILE A 92 5.14 1.11 -1.90
N ASP A 93 5.52 2.38 -1.97
CA ASP A 93 4.59 3.51 -1.95
C ASP A 93 5.16 4.66 -2.79
N ILE A 94 4.27 5.49 -3.35
CA ILE A 94 4.67 6.71 -4.08
C ILE A 94 4.89 7.90 -3.15
N SER A 95 4.54 7.77 -1.88
CA SER A 95 4.67 8.77 -0.83
C SER A 95 6.03 8.65 -0.13
N PRO A 96 6.92 9.64 -0.21
CA PRO A 96 8.19 9.62 0.53
C PRO A 96 7.96 9.66 2.04
N LEU A 97 6.92 10.34 2.52
CA LEU A 97 6.58 10.41 3.94
C LEU A 97 6.10 9.06 4.48
N SER A 98 5.28 8.33 3.71
CA SER A 98 4.86 6.97 4.05
C SER A 98 6.05 6.02 4.14
N VAL A 99 6.96 6.07 3.17
CA VAL A 99 8.16 5.22 3.17
C VAL A 99 9.05 5.52 4.37
N GLU A 100 9.26 6.79 4.70
CA GLU A 100 10.02 7.18 5.89
C GLU A 100 9.41 6.60 7.18
N VAL A 101 8.08 6.67 7.32
CA VAL A 101 7.36 6.11 8.47
C VAL A 101 7.45 4.59 8.47
N MET A 102 7.29 3.91 7.34
CA MET A 102 7.47 2.45 7.25
C MET A 102 8.83 2.01 7.77
N LEU A 103 9.90 2.66 7.31
CA LEU A 103 11.27 2.35 7.76
C LEU A 103 11.45 2.58 9.26
N LYS A 104 10.94 3.70 9.79
CA LYS A 104 10.98 4.00 11.23
C LYS A 104 10.17 3.02 12.08
N ARG A 105 9.10 2.44 11.52
CA ARG A 105 8.30 1.39 12.16
C ARG A 105 8.94 0.02 12.09
N GLY A 106 9.99 -0.17 11.30
CA GLY A 106 10.72 -1.44 11.19
C GLY A 106 10.34 -2.31 10.00
N VAL A 107 9.69 -1.74 8.97
CA VAL A 107 9.54 -2.45 7.68
C VAL A 107 10.93 -2.59 7.05
N LYS A 108 11.37 -3.83 6.82
CA LYS A 108 12.75 -4.15 6.43
C LYS A 108 13.08 -3.78 4.98
N ASP A 109 12.13 -3.95 4.07
CA ASP A 109 12.27 -3.67 2.64
C ASP A 109 11.13 -2.76 2.19
N ALA A 110 11.27 -1.44 2.48
CA ALA A 110 10.35 -0.41 2.05
C ALA A 110 11.02 0.52 1.04
N CYS A 111 10.36 0.77 -0.09
CA CYS A 111 10.90 1.56 -1.18
C CYS A 111 9.91 2.63 -1.66
N LEU A 112 10.46 3.81 -1.98
CA LEU A 112 9.75 4.84 -2.72
C LEU A 112 9.70 4.42 -4.20
N GLU A 113 8.58 3.88 -4.63
CA GLU A 113 8.45 3.30 -5.97
C GLU A 113 7.02 3.42 -6.49
N ASN A 114 6.90 3.57 -7.81
CA ASN A 114 5.64 3.55 -8.51
C ASN A 114 5.41 2.15 -9.12
N PHE A 115 4.29 1.53 -8.76
CA PHE A 115 3.88 0.22 -9.28
C PHE A 115 3.92 0.14 -10.82
N PHE A 116 3.61 1.24 -11.51
CA PHE A 116 3.58 1.32 -12.98
C PHE A 116 4.93 1.66 -13.61
N ASN A 117 5.98 1.84 -12.82
CA ASN A 117 7.32 2.07 -13.36
C ASN A 117 7.81 0.81 -14.12
N GLU A 118 8.06 0.95 -15.40
CA GLU A 118 8.52 -0.16 -16.25
C GLU A 118 9.92 -0.68 -15.86
N GLN A 119 10.72 0.16 -15.21
CA GLN A 119 12.05 -0.22 -14.71
C GLN A 119 11.96 -0.96 -13.36
N PHE A 120 10.85 -0.82 -12.63
CA PHE A 120 10.62 -1.60 -11.42
C PHE A 120 10.41 -3.05 -11.82
N SER A 121 11.28 -3.92 -11.35
CA SER A 121 11.31 -5.34 -11.70
C SER A 121 11.28 -6.22 -10.46
N GLY A 122 10.81 -7.42 -10.64
CA GLY A 122 10.75 -8.43 -9.60
C GLY A 122 9.89 -9.61 -10.06
N SER A 123 9.90 -10.67 -9.26
CA SER A 123 9.01 -11.80 -9.42
C SER A 123 8.41 -12.09 -8.04
N PHE A 124 7.11 -11.89 -7.91
CA PHE A 124 6.39 -11.99 -6.64
C PHE A 124 5.36 -13.11 -6.72
N ASP A 125 5.32 -13.94 -5.70
CA ASP A 125 4.35 -15.03 -5.59
C ASP A 125 2.99 -14.49 -5.14
N THR A 126 3.00 -13.42 -4.37
CA THR A 126 1.78 -12.71 -3.94
C THR A 126 1.95 -11.21 -4.14
N ILE A 127 0.93 -10.54 -4.70
CA ILE A 127 0.82 -9.07 -4.72
C ILE A 127 -0.39 -8.69 -3.88
N LEU A 128 -0.17 -7.85 -2.87
CA LEU A 128 -1.22 -7.28 -2.03
C LEU A 128 -1.57 -5.87 -2.49
N MET A 129 -2.87 -5.61 -2.62
CA MET A 129 -3.44 -4.31 -2.96
C MET A 129 -4.70 -4.08 -2.12
N LEU A 130 -4.55 -4.15 -0.81
CA LEU A 130 -5.67 -4.07 0.15
C LEU A 130 -6.11 -2.61 0.37
N MET A 131 -7.26 -2.42 1.01
CA MET A 131 -7.82 -1.10 1.34
C MET A 131 -8.01 -0.20 0.10
N ASN A 132 -8.75 -0.67 -0.90
CA ASN A 132 -8.97 0.01 -2.18
C ASN A 132 -7.71 0.17 -3.05
N GLY A 133 -6.73 -0.71 -2.89
CA GLY A 133 -5.49 -0.67 -3.66
C GLY A 133 -5.70 -0.70 -5.18
N SER A 134 -6.79 -1.29 -5.68
CA SER A 134 -7.17 -1.21 -7.10
C SER A 134 -7.49 0.22 -7.57
N GLY A 135 -7.75 1.16 -6.66
CA GLY A 135 -7.99 2.59 -6.97
C GLY A 135 -6.80 3.27 -7.65
N ILE A 136 -5.58 2.72 -7.54
CA ILE A 136 -4.41 3.22 -8.26
C ILE A 136 -4.56 3.19 -9.79
N VAL A 137 -5.54 2.44 -10.31
CA VAL A 137 -5.88 2.41 -11.75
C VAL A 137 -6.47 3.74 -12.23
N GLU A 138 -7.09 4.52 -11.35
CA GLU A 138 -7.74 5.82 -11.58
C GLU A 138 -8.92 5.77 -12.56
N LYS A 139 -8.75 5.13 -13.72
CA LYS A 139 -9.75 5.09 -14.81
C LYS A 139 -9.82 3.69 -15.41
N ILE A 140 -11.01 3.28 -15.84
CA ILE A 140 -11.25 2.00 -16.54
C ILE A 140 -10.33 1.84 -17.77
N ALA A 141 -10.06 2.93 -18.50
CA ALA A 141 -9.16 2.92 -19.65
C ALA A 141 -7.71 2.49 -19.31
N ASN A 142 -7.30 2.56 -18.06
CA ASN A 142 -5.98 2.17 -17.58
C ASN A 142 -5.89 0.68 -17.17
N LEU A 143 -7.00 -0.05 -17.11
CA LEU A 143 -7.00 -1.47 -16.74
C LEU A 143 -6.04 -2.33 -17.57
N PRO A 144 -5.89 -2.14 -18.91
CA PRO A 144 -4.92 -2.92 -19.68
C PRO A 144 -3.48 -2.74 -19.17
N ILE A 145 -3.09 -1.52 -18.81
CA ILE A 145 -1.75 -1.23 -18.26
C ILE A 145 -1.59 -1.86 -16.88
N PHE A 146 -2.63 -1.79 -16.06
CA PHE A 146 -2.66 -2.41 -14.74
C PHE A 146 -2.43 -3.92 -14.80
N PHE A 147 -3.21 -4.63 -15.63
CA PHE A 147 -3.06 -6.07 -15.79
C PHE A 147 -1.73 -6.46 -16.46
N HIS A 148 -1.23 -5.64 -17.39
CA HIS A 148 0.11 -5.83 -17.95
C HIS A 148 1.18 -5.76 -16.84
N THR A 149 1.10 -4.76 -15.95
CA THR A 149 2.05 -4.59 -14.84
C THR A 149 1.95 -5.76 -13.86
N LEU A 150 0.74 -6.18 -13.48
CA LEU A 150 0.54 -7.37 -12.65
C LEU A 150 1.20 -8.61 -13.26
N LYS A 151 0.92 -8.87 -14.55
CA LYS A 151 1.49 -10.03 -15.27
C LYS A 151 3.02 -9.99 -15.32
N ARG A 152 3.60 -8.80 -15.42
CA ARG A 152 5.07 -8.60 -15.47
C ARG A 152 5.73 -8.88 -14.13
N LEU A 153 5.04 -8.58 -13.02
CA LEU A 153 5.56 -8.68 -11.66
C LEU A 153 5.21 -10.00 -10.96
N LEU A 154 4.14 -10.69 -11.38
CA LEU A 154 3.76 -11.99 -10.82
C LEU A 154 4.69 -13.09 -11.27
N ALA A 155 5.09 -13.94 -10.33
CA ALA A 155 5.70 -15.23 -10.62
C ALA A 155 4.69 -16.18 -11.30
N PRO A 156 5.14 -17.20 -12.05
CA PRO A 156 4.26 -18.23 -12.54
C PRO A 156 3.46 -18.89 -11.40
N GLY A 157 2.14 -18.88 -11.50
CA GLY A 157 1.25 -19.39 -10.45
C GLY A 157 1.00 -18.42 -9.29
N GLY A 158 1.58 -17.22 -9.32
CA GLY A 158 1.35 -16.18 -8.30
C GLY A 158 -0.07 -15.62 -8.31
N CYS A 159 -0.46 -15.00 -7.20
CA CYS A 159 -1.80 -14.46 -7.00
C CYS A 159 -1.79 -12.98 -6.58
N VAL A 160 -2.96 -12.35 -6.71
CA VAL A 160 -3.20 -10.96 -6.27
C VAL A 160 -4.37 -10.96 -5.30
N TRP A 161 -4.19 -10.35 -4.13
CA TRP A 161 -5.26 -10.07 -3.16
C TRP A 161 -5.61 -8.57 -3.20
N MET A 162 -6.89 -8.27 -3.53
CA MET A 162 -7.43 -6.90 -3.62
C MET A 162 -8.71 -6.75 -2.82
#